data_b04f6e1c0ab1ead8942518163923b52a
#
_entry.id   b04f6e1c0ab1ead8942518163923b52a
#
_cell.length_a   1.000
_cell.length_b   1.000
_cell.length_c   1.000
_cell.angle_alpha   90.00
_cell.angle_beta   90.00
_cell.angle_gamma   90.00
#
_symmetry.space_group_name_H-M   'P 1'
#
loop_
_entity.id
_entity.type
_entity.pdbx_description
1 polymer ?
#
loop_
_entity_poly.entity_id
_entity_poly.type
_entity_poly.pdbx_seq_one_letter_code
_entity_poly.pdbx_strand_id
1 'polypeptide(L)'
;MLHNNSRDFLILIPAYNEEKTIKKIIKKINKFGKVLVVNDASEDKTKKISISAGALVINHKKNLGYNKAIDTGLKFFLKSKFKKIILIDADGQHPTENIKDFKKYLNLKNNVVCGVRKTITRIGEKIFIKLSSIVWNLNDPLCGMKGYSKSFLKVFYKPANYNFIGTEYLIKARKKKIKIKEIMIKNKPRKDHSRFGEGFSTNLSIIFTFFKCVLLIK
;
A
#
# COMPACT_ATOMS: atom_id res chain seq x y z
N MET A 1 25.68 -2.32 14.21
CA MET A 1 24.79 -1.14 14.04
C MET A 1 24.13 -1.23 12.68
N LEU A 2 22.81 -1.43 12.59
CA LEU A 2 22.08 -1.40 11.31
C LEU A 2 22.02 0.06 10.86
N HIS A 3 22.81 0.42 9.84
CA HIS A 3 22.75 1.74 9.22
C HIS A 3 21.32 2.01 8.75
N ASN A 4 20.65 2.87 9.49
CA ASN A 4 19.27 3.29 9.22
C ASN A 4 19.27 4.30 8.04
N ASN A 5 19.63 3.81 6.84
CA ASN A 5 19.81 4.66 5.68
C ASN A 5 18.44 5.06 5.12
N SER A 6 17.90 6.17 5.60
CA SER A 6 16.62 6.73 5.11
C SER A 6 16.67 7.03 3.60
N ARG A 7 17.87 7.20 3.02
CA ARG A 7 18.09 7.44 1.59
C ARG A 7 17.73 6.25 0.69
N ASP A 8 17.67 5.03 1.25
CA ASP A 8 17.32 3.83 0.49
C ASP A 8 15.80 3.61 0.35
N PHE A 9 14.99 4.34 1.13
CA PHE A 9 13.56 4.13 1.20
C PHE A 9 12.75 5.18 0.46
N LEU A 10 11.82 4.73 -0.38
CA LEU A 10 10.73 5.51 -0.92
C LEU A 10 9.44 5.17 -0.16
N ILE A 11 8.68 6.16 0.25
CA ILE A 11 7.36 5.97 0.86
C ILE A 11 6.33 6.49 -0.14
N LEU A 12 5.51 5.59 -0.66
CA LEU A 12 4.50 5.87 -1.68
C LEU A 12 3.13 6.08 -1.06
N ILE A 13 2.50 7.21 -1.40
CA ILE A 13 1.14 7.57 -1.00
C ILE A 13 0.30 7.80 -2.25
N PRO A 14 -0.64 6.91 -2.60
CA PRO A 14 -1.70 7.24 -3.56
C PRO A 14 -2.69 8.18 -2.87
N ALA A 15 -3.05 9.29 -3.52
CA ALA A 15 -3.92 10.31 -2.93
C ALA A 15 -4.94 10.84 -3.95
N TYR A 16 -6.21 10.95 -3.50
CA TYR A 16 -7.29 11.61 -4.22
C TYR A 16 -8.19 12.33 -3.23
N ASN A 17 -8.23 13.68 -3.31
CA ASN A 17 -8.99 14.57 -2.40
C ASN A 17 -8.69 14.30 -0.91
N GLU A 18 -7.42 14.43 -0.51
CA GLU A 18 -6.92 14.16 0.84
C GLU A 18 -6.29 15.39 1.51
N GLU A 19 -6.76 16.63 1.16
CA GLU A 19 -6.19 17.86 1.69
C GLU A 19 -6.20 17.95 3.21
N LYS A 20 -7.18 17.30 3.89
CA LYS A 20 -7.33 17.32 5.35
C LYS A 20 -6.28 16.50 6.09
N THR A 21 -5.76 15.44 5.45
CA THR A 21 -4.91 14.41 6.10
C THR A 21 -3.48 14.44 5.63
N ILE A 22 -3.25 14.70 4.34
CA ILE A 22 -2.00 14.48 3.64
C ILE A 22 -0.80 15.25 4.26
N LYS A 23 -0.98 16.51 4.68
CA LYS A 23 0.08 17.33 5.29
C LYS A 23 0.64 16.68 6.55
N LYS A 24 -0.26 16.23 7.42
CA LYS A 24 0.09 15.61 8.71
C LYS A 24 0.84 14.30 8.50
N ILE A 25 0.39 13.49 7.53
CA ILE A 25 1.03 12.22 7.18
C ILE A 25 2.44 12.48 6.68
N ILE A 26 2.61 13.33 5.63
CA ILE A 26 3.92 13.62 5.04
C ILE A 26 4.91 14.11 6.11
N LYS A 27 4.52 15.10 6.94
CA LYS A 27 5.39 15.62 8.00
C LYS A 27 5.86 14.55 8.99
N LYS A 28 5.01 13.56 9.30
CA LYS A 28 5.36 12.48 10.23
C LYS A 28 6.31 11.45 9.61
N ILE A 29 6.20 11.20 8.30
CA ILE A 29 6.92 10.11 7.65
C ILE A 29 8.19 10.53 6.91
N ASN A 30 8.39 11.82 6.61
CA ASN A 30 9.57 12.33 5.91
C ASN A 30 10.92 11.93 6.54
N LYS A 31 10.94 11.76 7.87
CA LYS A 31 12.13 11.30 8.60
C LYS A 31 12.51 9.84 8.32
N PHE A 32 11.60 9.05 7.75
CA PHE A 32 11.83 7.63 7.49
C PHE A 32 12.32 7.33 6.08
N GLY A 33 12.07 8.21 5.12
CA GLY A 33 12.44 8.04 3.73
C GLY A 33 11.92 9.17 2.87
N LYS A 34 12.26 9.17 1.57
CA LYS A 34 11.70 10.14 0.64
C LYS A 34 10.23 9.81 0.37
N VAL A 35 9.36 10.80 0.49
CA VAL A 35 7.92 10.62 0.23
C VAL A 35 7.62 10.93 -1.23
N LEU A 36 6.88 10.03 -1.88
CA LEU A 36 6.28 10.20 -3.20
C LEU A 36 4.76 10.16 -3.04
N VAL A 37 4.09 11.22 -3.41
CA VAL A 37 2.63 11.27 -3.54
C VAL A 37 2.28 11.10 -5.02
N VAL A 38 1.44 10.13 -5.34
CA VAL A 38 0.79 10.06 -6.64
C VAL A 38 -0.61 10.64 -6.48
N ASN A 39 -0.76 11.89 -6.94
CA ASN A 39 -2.03 12.61 -6.90
C ASN A 39 -2.89 12.19 -8.10
N ASP A 40 -3.98 11.51 -7.82
CA ASP A 40 -4.87 10.94 -8.85
C ASP A 40 -5.92 11.94 -9.33
N ALA A 41 -5.45 13.11 -9.82
CA ALA A 41 -6.27 14.22 -10.30
C ALA A 41 -7.23 14.77 -9.22
N SER A 42 -6.73 15.04 -8.00
CA SER A 42 -7.51 15.68 -6.95
C SER A 42 -7.99 17.06 -7.39
N GLU A 43 -9.22 17.37 -7.04
CA GLU A 43 -9.88 18.67 -7.28
C GLU A 43 -9.63 19.67 -6.14
N ASP A 44 -9.26 19.15 -4.96
CA ASP A 44 -8.92 19.92 -3.76
C ASP A 44 -7.43 20.35 -3.73
N LYS A 45 -6.98 20.86 -2.60
CA LYS A 45 -5.60 21.35 -2.42
C LYS A 45 -4.57 20.24 -2.16
N THR A 46 -4.91 18.94 -2.33
CA THR A 46 -4.03 17.80 -2.04
C THR A 46 -2.67 17.93 -2.71
N LYS A 47 -2.63 18.25 -4.02
CA LYS A 47 -1.38 18.44 -4.77
C LYS A 47 -0.51 19.55 -4.16
N LYS A 48 -1.08 20.75 -3.98
CA LYS A 48 -0.36 21.92 -3.45
C LYS A 48 0.20 21.65 -2.05
N ILE A 49 -0.62 21.05 -1.20
CA ILE A 49 -0.25 20.70 0.18
C ILE A 49 0.86 19.65 0.20
N SER A 50 0.81 18.65 -0.66
CA SER A 50 1.83 17.60 -0.74
C SER A 50 3.21 18.17 -1.11
N ILE A 51 3.25 19.06 -2.11
CA ILE A 51 4.48 19.75 -2.53
C ILE A 51 5.03 20.59 -1.37
N SER A 52 4.20 21.44 -0.75
CA SER A 52 4.61 22.31 0.36
C SER A 52 5.05 21.54 1.60
N ALA A 53 4.59 20.29 1.78
CA ALA A 53 5.04 19.41 2.85
C ALA A 53 6.35 18.66 2.54
N GLY A 54 6.96 18.86 1.36
CA GLY A 54 8.28 18.30 0.98
C GLY A 54 8.22 16.95 0.26
N ALA A 55 7.04 16.51 -0.20
CA ALA A 55 6.93 15.29 -0.99
C ALA A 55 7.30 15.54 -2.46
N LEU A 56 7.81 14.50 -3.14
CA LEU A 56 7.75 14.41 -4.59
C LEU A 56 6.30 14.17 -4.99
N VAL A 57 5.83 14.79 -6.07
CA VAL A 57 4.45 14.60 -6.53
C VAL A 57 4.44 14.23 -8.01
N ILE A 58 3.75 13.13 -8.32
CA ILE A 58 3.35 12.79 -9.69
C ILE A 58 1.85 13.07 -9.77
N ASN A 59 1.44 13.83 -10.77
CA ASN A 59 0.04 14.19 -10.96
C ASN A 59 -0.54 13.51 -12.18
N HIS A 60 -1.65 12.80 -12.03
CA HIS A 60 -2.43 12.29 -13.15
C HIS A 60 -3.27 13.42 -13.77
N LYS A 61 -3.51 13.34 -15.06
CA LYS A 61 -4.37 14.30 -15.79
C LYS A 61 -5.86 14.08 -15.53
N LYS A 62 -6.26 12.85 -15.19
CA LYS A 62 -7.62 12.44 -14.82
C LYS A 62 -7.56 11.37 -13.73
N ASN A 63 -8.65 11.16 -13.00
CA ASN A 63 -8.74 10.09 -12.01
C ASN A 63 -8.67 8.73 -12.71
N LEU A 64 -7.64 7.95 -12.36
CA LEU A 64 -7.36 6.62 -12.91
C LEU A 64 -7.60 5.51 -11.87
N GLY A 65 -7.90 5.88 -10.63
CA GLY A 65 -8.16 4.99 -9.52
C GLY A 65 -6.91 4.56 -8.74
N TYR A 66 -7.17 4.07 -7.53
CA TYR A 66 -6.16 3.72 -6.53
C TYR A 66 -5.06 2.79 -7.08
N ASN A 67 -5.46 1.71 -7.77
CA ASN A 67 -4.49 0.75 -8.30
C ASN A 67 -3.56 1.36 -9.35
N LYS A 68 -4.06 2.28 -10.16
CA LYS A 68 -3.27 2.98 -11.17
C LYS A 68 -2.32 3.99 -10.55
N ALA A 69 -2.72 4.64 -9.46
CA ALA A 69 -1.85 5.51 -8.70
C ALA A 69 -0.68 4.73 -8.07
N ILE A 70 -0.94 3.55 -7.49
CA ILE A 70 0.12 2.65 -7.02
C ILE A 70 1.02 2.22 -8.17
N ASP A 71 0.47 1.77 -9.30
CA ASP A 71 1.23 1.34 -10.49
C ASP A 71 2.20 2.45 -10.97
N THR A 72 1.71 3.69 -11.02
CA THR A 72 2.54 4.86 -11.37
C THR A 72 3.69 5.04 -10.38
N GLY A 73 3.42 4.94 -9.09
CA GLY A 73 4.44 5.03 -8.05
C GLY A 73 5.47 3.89 -8.10
N LEU A 74 5.04 2.66 -8.39
CA LEU A 74 5.93 1.50 -8.54
C LEU A 74 6.82 1.63 -9.79
N LYS A 75 6.30 2.14 -10.90
CA LYS A 75 7.10 2.46 -12.10
C LYS A 75 8.19 3.48 -11.81
N PHE A 76 7.84 4.56 -11.09
CA PHE A 76 8.83 5.54 -10.64
C PHE A 76 9.89 4.90 -9.74
N PHE A 77 9.47 4.10 -8.76
CA PHE A 77 10.38 3.42 -7.85
C PHE A 77 11.37 2.51 -8.58
N LEU A 78 10.91 1.70 -9.53
CA LEU A 78 11.76 0.77 -10.27
C LEU A 78 12.84 1.50 -11.08
N LYS A 79 12.55 2.69 -11.62
CA LYS A 79 13.50 3.54 -12.35
C LYS A 79 14.40 4.39 -11.44
N SER A 80 14.04 4.58 -10.17
CA SER A 80 14.75 5.43 -9.21
C SER A 80 15.98 4.74 -8.61
N LYS A 81 16.76 5.45 -7.79
CA LYS A 81 17.88 4.89 -7.01
C LYS A 81 17.47 4.19 -5.70
N PHE A 82 16.22 4.33 -5.28
CA PHE A 82 15.75 3.72 -4.04
C PHE A 82 15.79 2.20 -4.11
N LYS A 83 16.09 1.54 -2.99
CA LYS A 83 16.23 0.07 -2.91
C LYS A 83 14.99 -0.61 -2.34
N LYS A 84 14.17 0.14 -1.58
CA LYS A 84 13.01 -0.36 -0.85
C LYS A 84 11.87 0.64 -0.95
N ILE A 85 10.64 0.13 -1.01
CA ILE A 85 9.43 0.95 -1.05
C ILE A 85 8.47 0.51 0.05
N ILE A 86 7.81 1.48 0.68
CA ILE A 86 6.71 1.26 1.63
C ILE A 86 5.50 2.03 1.11
N LEU A 87 4.38 1.33 0.98
CA LEU A 87 3.08 1.90 0.63
C LEU A 87 2.33 2.24 1.91
N ILE A 88 1.65 3.37 1.92
CA ILE A 88 0.76 3.81 3.01
C ILE A 88 -0.38 4.63 2.42
N ASP A 89 -1.60 4.46 2.94
CA ASP A 89 -2.77 5.21 2.47
C ASP A 89 -2.78 6.65 3.00
N ALA A 90 -3.44 7.54 2.25
CA ALA A 90 -3.49 8.97 2.53
C ALA A 90 -4.57 9.36 3.57
N ASP A 91 -5.45 8.44 3.99
CA ASP A 91 -6.61 8.68 4.86
C ASP A 91 -6.27 8.77 6.37
N GLY A 92 -5.03 8.49 6.73
CA GLY A 92 -4.54 8.54 8.10
C GLY A 92 -4.95 7.37 9.00
N GLN A 93 -5.57 6.33 8.46
CA GLN A 93 -5.93 5.12 9.21
C GLN A 93 -4.69 4.31 9.64
N HIS A 94 -3.64 4.31 8.83
CA HIS A 94 -2.41 3.61 9.13
C HIS A 94 -1.53 4.38 10.12
N PRO A 95 -1.11 3.76 11.24
CA PRO A 95 -0.17 4.39 12.17
C PRO A 95 1.19 4.60 11.49
N THR A 96 1.61 5.84 11.38
CA THR A 96 2.89 6.21 10.75
C THR A 96 4.10 5.65 11.50
N GLU A 97 3.93 5.31 12.76
CA GLU A 97 4.94 4.73 13.64
C GLU A 97 5.37 3.33 13.17
N ASN A 98 4.46 2.55 12.59
CA ASN A 98 4.76 1.22 12.04
C ASN A 98 5.76 1.25 10.88
N ILE A 99 5.99 2.40 10.23
CA ILE A 99 7.04 2.52 9.20
C ILE A 99 8.41 2.10 9.74
N LYS A 100 8.69 2.33 11.03
CA LYS A 100 9.93 1.86 11.67
C LYS A 100 10.09 0.34 11.58
N ASP A 101 9.01 -0.40 11.85
CA ASP A 101 9.00 -1.85 11.81
C ASP A 101 9.15 -2.35 10.37
N PHE A 102 8.44 -1.74 9.43
CA PHE A 102 8.60 -2.05 8.01
C PHE A 102 10.05 -1.85 7.55
N LYS A 103 10.68 -0.72 7.91
CA LYS A 103 12.09 -0.46 7.60
C LYS A 103 13.01 -1.51 8.23
N LYS A 104 12.81 -1.82 9.52
CA LYS A 104 13.59 -2.83 10.25
C LYS A 104 13.56 -4.17 9.50
N TYR A 105 12.37 -4.67 9.19
CA TYR A 105 12.24 -5.99 8.57
C TYR A 105 12.69 -6.02 7.11
N LEU A 106 12.47 -4.97 6.32
CA LEU A 106 13.04 -4.86 4.97
C LEU A 106 14.57 -4.79 4.97
N ASN A 107 15.19 -4.25 6.03
CA ASN A 107 16.64 -4.25 6.22
C ASN A 107 17.18 -5.63 6.63
N LEU A 108 16.38 -6.46 7.31
CA LEU A 108 16.73 -7.82 7.72
C LEU A 108 16.59 -8.85 6.58
N LYS A 109 16.78 -8.45 5.33
CA LYS A 109 16.68 -9.29 4.13
C LYS A 109 15.28 -9.85 3.84
N ASN A 110 14.22 -9.35 4.47
CA ASN A 110 12.87 -9.66 4.02
C ASN A 110 12.56 -8.88 2.74
N ASN A 111 12.14 -9.58 1.70
CA ASN A 111 11.78 -8.96 0.44
C ASN A 111 10.37 -8.37 0.44
N VAL A 112 9.50 -8.88 1.32
CA VAL A 112 8.09 -8.51 1.42
C VAL A 112 7.69 -8.37 2.88
N VAL A 113 7.04 -7.26 3.20
CA VAL A 113 6.46 -6.99 4.51
C VAL A 113 5.02 -6.54 4.30
N CYS A 114 4.08 -7.08 5.09
CA CYS A 114 2.66 -6.74 5.01
C CYS A 114 2.12 -6.32 6.38
N GLY A 115 1.26 -5.31 6.41
CA GLY A 115 0.48 -4.99 7.60
C GLY A 115 -0.68 -5.97 7.77
N VAL A 116 -1.03 -6.26 9.03
CA VAL A 116 -2.23 -6.99 9.41
C VAL A 116 -3.04 -6.10 10.33
N ARG A 117 -4.21 -5.66 9.89
CA ARG A 117 -5.07 -4.75 10.62
C ARG A 117 -5.71 -5.47 11.81
N LYS A 118 -5.68 -4.82 12.98
CA LYS A 118 -6.33 -5.36 14.19
C LYS A 118 -7.86 -5.33 14.06
N THR A 119 -8.40 -4.31 13.41
CA THR A 119 -9.84 -4.10 13.27
C THR A 119 -10.24 -4.10 11.81
N ILE A 120 -11.15 -4.99 11.44
CA ILE A 120 -11.75 -5.11 10.12
C ILE A 120 -13.26 -4.89 10.29
N THR A 121 -13.81 -3.89 9.64
CA THR A 121 -15.22 -3.52 9.78
C THR A 121 -16.12 -4.22 8.76
N ARG A 122 -15.67 -4.35 7.50
CA ARG A 122 -16.48 -4.88 6.40
C ARG A 122 -16.55 -6.41 6.43
N ILE A 123 -17.76 -6.95 6.27
CA ILE A 123 -18.01 -8.40 6.23
C ILE A 123 -17.27 -9.03 5.05
N GLY A 124 -17.34 -8.43 3.86
CA GLY A 124 -16.63 -8.94 2.67
C GLY A 124 -15.11 -9.02 2.87
N GLU A 125 -14.50 -8.05 3.57
CA GLU A 125 -13.07 -8.12 3.92
C GLU A 125 -12.78 -9.26 4.90
N LYS A 126 -13.62 -9.46 5.91
CA LYS A 126 -13.47 -10.57 6.88
C LYS A 126 -13.51 -11.94 6.19
N ILE A 127 -14.46 -12.12 5.26
CA ILE A 127 -14.58 -13.35 4.47
C ILE A 127 -13.32 -13.53 3.59
N PHE A 128 -12.92 -12.49 2.84
CA PHE A 128 -11.71 -12.54 2.02
C PHE A 128 -10.48 -12.92 2.84
N ILE A 129 -10.27 -12.29 3.99
CA ILE A 129 -9.14 -12.53 4.88
C ILE A 129 -9.16 -13.97 5.41
N LYS A 130 -10.31 -14.48 5.84
CA LYS A 130 -10.44 -15.87 6.31
C LYS A 130 -10.10 -16.87 5.20
N LEU A 131 -10.62 -16.66 4.00
CA LEU A 131 -10.31 -17.51 2.85
C LEU A 131 -8.84 -17.42 2.44
N SER A 132 -8.25 -16.21 2.45
CA SER A 132 -6.84 -16.03 2.11
C SER A 132 -5.88 -16.64 3.12
N SER A 133 -6.26 -16.69 4.39
CA SER A 133 -5.45 -17.38 5.41
C SER A 133 -5.39 -18.89 5.19
N ILE A 134 -6.50 -19.47 4.72
CA ILE A 134 -6.58 -20.92 4.39
C ILE A 134 -5.81 -21.22 3.09
N VAL A 135 -6.08 -20.46 2.02
CA VAL A 135 -5.56 -20.77 0.68
C VAL A 135 -4.10 -20.37 0.50
N TRP A 136 -3.68 -19.24 1.07
CA TRP A 136 -2.34 -18.67 0.83
C TRP A 136 -1.53 -18.42 2.11
N ASN A 137 -2.08 -18.75 3.27
CA ASN A 137 -1.47 -18.43 4.58
C ASN A 137 -1.14 -16.92 4.69
N LEU A 138 -2.13 -16.05 4.32
CA LEU A 138 -2.05 -14.59 4.39
C LEU A 138 -3.15 -14.07 5.32
N ASN A 139 -2.76 -13.35 6.38
CA ASN A 139 -3.70 -12.90 7.41
C ASN A 139 -4.45 -11.60 7.07
N ASP A 140 -3.87 -10.69 6.27
CA ASP A 140 -4.59 -9.50 5.76
C ASP A 140 -3.98 -8.97 4.46
N PRO A 141 -4.17 -9.65 3.32
CA PRO A 141 -3.63 -9.21 2.05
C PRO A 141 -4.28 -7.93 1.51
N LEU A 142 -5.41 -7.51 2.09
CA LEU A 142 -6.11 -6.28 1.71
C LEU A 142 -5.58 -5.04 2.43
N CYS A 143 -4.72 -5.18 3.46
CA CYS A 143 -4.12 -4.04 4.13
C CYS A 143 -3.35 -3.16 3.13
N GLY A 144 -3.61 -1.85 3.10
CA GLY A 144 -2.92 -0.89 2.23
C GLY A 144 -1.44 -0.73 2.57
N MET A 145 -1.05 -0.97 3.84
CA MET A 145 0.35 -0.81 4.25
C MET A 145 1.18 -2.04 3.89
N LYS A 146 2.06 -1.89 2.90
CA LYS A 146 2.92 -2.94 2.37
C LYS A 146 4.33 -2.43 2.10
N GLY A 147 5.31 -3.32 2.20
CA GLY A 147 6.71 -3.00 1.91
C GLY A 147 7.35 -4.02 0.99
N TYR A 148 8.17 -3.54 0.06
CA TYR A 148 8.85 -4.39 -0.93
C TYR A 148 10.30 -3.98 -1.14
N SER A 149 11.16 -4.96 -1.39
CA SER A 149 12.50 -4.70 -1.93
C SER A 149 12.42 -4.46 -3.46
N LYS A 150 13.38 -3.70 -4.00
CA LYS A 150 13.48 -3.50 -5.45
C LYS A 150 13.77 -4.81 -6.18
N SER A 151 14.60 -5.68 -5.62
CA SER A 151 14.90 -7.00 -6.20
C SER A 151 13.64 -7.84 -6.38
N PHE A 152 12.77 -7.87 -5.37
CA PHE A 152 11.48 -8.54 -5.47
C PHE A 152 10.61 -7.96 -6.59
N LEU A 153 10.43 -6.64 -6.60
CA LEU A 153 9.57 -6.01 -7.60
C LEU A 153 10.12 -6.11 -9.02
N LYS A 154 11.44 -6.13 -9.21
CA LYS A 154 12.02 -6.38 -10.55
C LYS A 154 11.59 -7.72 -11.16
N VAL A 155 11.38 -8.74 -10.33
CA VAL A 155 10.95 -10.08 -10.78
C VAL A 155 9.44 -10.17 -10.92
N PHE A 156 8.69 -9.60 -9.94
CA PHE A 156 7.26 -9.85 -9.83
C PHE A 156 6.37 -8.72 -10.34
N TYR A 157 6.93 -7.54 -10.57
CA TYR A 157 6.16 -6.42 -11.08
C TYR A 157 5.64 -6.71 -12.49
N LYS A 158 4.34 -6.56 -12.66
CA LYS A 158 3.68 -6.45 -13.95
C LYS A 158 2.79 -5.21 -13.91
N PRO A 159 2.64 -4.46 -15.02
CA PRO A 159 1.69 -3.34 -15.08
C PRO A 159 0.30 -3.79 -14.59
N ALA A 160 -0.38 -2.91 -13.86
CA ALA A 160 -1.67 -3.24 -13.26
C ALA A 160 -2.72 -3.53 -14.34
N ASN A 161 -2.96 -4.80 -14.58
CA ASN A 161 -4.07 -5.29 -15.39
C ASN A 161 -5.27 -5.70 -14.52
N TYR A 162 -5.09 -5.74 -13.19
CA TYR A 162 -6.09 -6.20 -12.23
C TYR A 162 -6.34 -5.16 -11.14
N ASN A 163 -7.55 -5.16 -10.59
CA ASN A 163 -7.97 -4.20 -9.55
C ASN A 163 -7.50 -4.57 -8.13
N PHE A 164 -6.37 -5.26 -7.98
CA PHE A 164 -5.86 -5.69 -6.67
C PHE A 164 -4.34 -5.71 -6.58
N ILE A 165 -3.71 -4.68 -7.17
CA ILE A 165 -2.28 -4.46 -7.07
C ILE A 165 -1.84 -4.46 -5.59
N GLY A 166 -0.77 -5.12 -5.26
CA GLY A 166 -0.34 -5.28 -3.86
C GLY A 166 -0.83 -6.58 -3.23
N THR A 167 -2.11 -6.96 -3.30
CA THR A 167 -2.58 -8.30 -2.92
C THR A 167 -1.98 -9.35 -3.85
N GLU A 168 -1.94 -9.06 -5.15
CA GLU A 168 -1.32 -9.92 -6.16
C GLU A 168 0.15 -10.25 -5.83
N TYR A 169 0.94 -9.27 -5.40
CA TYR A 169 2.35 -9.52 -5.05
C TYR A 169 2.52 -10.40 -3.82
N LEU A 170 1.62 -10.29 -2.84
CA LEU A 170 1.63 -11.15 -1.66
C LEU A 170 1.31 -12.60 -2.05
N ILE A 171 0.29 -12.82 -2.89
CA ILE A 171 -0.09 -14.14 -3.37
C ILE A 171 1.05 -14.77 -4.19
N LYS A 172 1.64 -14.02 -5.12
CA LYS A 172 2.82 -14.48 -5.90
C LYS A 172 4.00 -14.83 -5.00
N ALA A 173 4.26 -14.03 -3.98
CA ALA A 173 5.32 -14.31 -3.01
C ALA A 173 5.07 -15.65 -2.29
N ARG A 174 3.84 -15.91 -1.83
CA ARG A 174 3.50 -17.19 -1.17
C ARG A 174 3.61 -18.38 -2.12
N LYS A 175 3.08 -18.25 -3.35
CA LYS A 175 3.21 -19.32 -4.36
C LYS A 175 4.67 -19.68 -4.68
N LYS A 176 5.55 -18.69 -4.63
CA LYS A 176 7.02 -18.90 -4.81
C LYS A 176 7.76 -19.18 -3.50
N LYS A 177 7.04 -19.51 -2.42
CA LYS A 177 7.59 -19.81 -1.09
C LYS A 177 8.50 -18.70 -0.52
N ILE A 178 8.30 -17.45 -0.97
CA ILE A 178 9.02 -16.29 -0.44
C ILE A 178 8.43 -15.93 0.93
N LYS A 179 9.31 -15.79 1.92
CA LYS A 179 8.90 -15.40 3.28
C LYS A 179 8.31 -13.98 3.28
N ILE A 180 7.09 -13.85 3.78
CA ILE A 180 6.44 -12.57 4.04
C ILE A 180 6.49 -12.31 5.53
N LYS A 181 6.99 -11.14 5.94
CA LYS A 181 6.88 -10.69 7.32
C LYS A 181 5.57 -9.94 7.50
N GLU A 182 4.70 -10.44 8.34
CA GLU A 182 3.46 -9.77 8.73
C GLU A 182 3.67 -8.96 10.02
N ILE A 183 3.11 -7.75 10.07
CA ILE A 183 3.22 -6.81 11.20
C ILE A 183 1.81 -6.39 11.61
N MET A 184 1.47 -6.60 12.88
CA MET A 184 0.18 -6.14 13.42
C MET A 184 0.10 -4.62 13.42
N ILE A 185 -0.99 -4.09 12.88
CA ILE A 185 -1.27 -2.66 12.78
C ILE A 185 -2.52 -2.32 13.60
N LYS A 186 -2.37 -1.42 14.56
CA LYS A 186 -3.51 -0.83 15.28
C LYS A 186 -4.09 0.30 14.42
N ASN A 187 -4.85 -0.06 13.39
CA ASN A 187 -5.49 0.91 12.50
C ASN A 187 -6.50 1.77 13.26
N LYS A 188 -6.58 3.05 12.86
CA LYS A 188 -7.55 4.00 13.40
C LYS A 188 -8.86 3.90 12.63
N PRO A 189 -10.00 4.18 13.27
CA PRO A 189 -11.25 4.31 12.53
C PRO A 189 -11.12 5.45 11.50
N ARG A 190 -11.73 5.26 10.35
CA ARG A 190 -11.81 6.31 9.32
C ARG A 190 -12.70 7.44 9.79
N LYS A 191 -12.31 8.68 9.51
CA LYS A 191 -13.09 9.86 9.88
C LYS A 191 -14.13 10.25 8.82
N ASP A 192 -13.88 9.89 7.56
CA ASP A 192 -14.73 10.23 6.41
C ASP A 192 -15.32 8.96 5.77
N HIS A 193 -16.37 9.12 4.94
CA HIS A 193 -16.98 8.02 4.20
C HIS A 193 -15.97 7.27 3.33
N SER A 194 -16.16 5.97 3.21
CA SER A 194 -15.28 5.13 2.41
C SER A 194 -15.47 5.41 0.91
N ARG A 195 -14.38 5.67 0.19
CA ARG A 195 -14.41 5.85 -1.28
C ARG A 195 -14.72 4.59 -2.06
N PHE A 196 -14.54 3.42 -1.44
CA PHE A 196 -14.94 2.13 -2.02
C PHE A 196 -16.41 1.79 -1.80
N GLY A 197 -17.21 2.75 -1.28
CA GLY A 197 -18.59 2.54 -0.92
C GLY A 197 -18.76 1.72 0.37
N GLU A 198 -19.98 1.76 0.87
CA GLU A 198 -20.45 0.99 2.03
C GLU A 198 -21.76 0.32 1.58
N GLY A 199 -21.82 -1.00 1.65
CA GLY A 199 -23.06 -1.70 1.28
C GLY A 199 -22.85 -3.12 0.79
N PHE A 200 -23.95 -3.75 0.43
CA PHE A 200 -23.99 -5.16 0.01
C PHE A 200 -23.19 -5.38 -1.29
N SER A 201 -23.35 -4.52 -2.29
CA SER A 201 -22.62 -4.59 -3.56
C SER A 201 -21.10 -4.53 -3.40
N THR A 202 -20.62 -3.67 -2.49
CA THR A 202 -19.18 -3.57 -2.19
C THR A 202 -18.66 -4.85 -1.54
N ASN A 203 -19.40 -5.42 -0.59
CA ASN A 203 -19.01 -6.69 0.05
C ASN A 203 -18.94 -7.83 -0.96
N LEU A 204 -19.93 -7.94 -1.86
CA LEU A 204 -19.92 -8.93 -2.94
C LEU A 204 -18.73 -8.73 -3.87
N SER A 205 -18.43 -7.48 -4.27
CA SER A 205 -17.28 -7.16 -5.13
C SER A 205 -15.96 -7.61 -4.50
N ILE A 206 -15.79 -7.44 -3.18
CA ILE A 206 -14.60 -7.90 -2.45
C ILE A 206 -14.50 -9.43 -2.49
N ILE A 207 -15.61 -10.14 -2.27
CA ILE A 207 -15.65 -11.61 -2.32
C ILE A 207 -15.34 -12.11 -3.74
N PHE A 208 -15.94 -11.51 -4.77
CA PHE A 208 -15.62 -11.84 -6.16
C PHE A 208 -14.15 -11.60 -6.50
N THR A 209 -13.54 -10.57 -5.90
CA THR A 209 -12.11 -10.32 -6.06
C THR A 209 -11.27 -11.48 -5.54
N PHE A 210 -11.69 -12.16 -4.45
CA PHE A 210 -11.00 -13.36 -3.98
C PHE A 210 -10.96 -14.45 -5.05
N PHE A 211 -12.09 -14.78 -5.65
CA PHE A 211 -12.15 -15.79 -6.71
C PHE A 211 -11.34 -15.39 -7.95
N LYS A 212 -11.36 -14.12 -8.33
CA LYS A 212 -10.45 -13.61 -9.38
C LYS A 212 -8.98 -13.80 -9.03
N CYS A 213 -8.59 -13.57 -7.77
CA CYS A 213 -7.22 -13.82 -7.33
C CYS A 213 -6.85 -15.32 -7.45
N VAL A 214 -7.76 -16.23 -7.08
CA VAL A 214 -7.54 -17.68 -7.22
C VAL A 214 -7.33 -18.09 -8.68
N LEU A 215 -8.16 -17.57 -9.58
CA LEU A 215 -8.17 -17.95 -11.00
C LEU A 215 -7.02 -17.28 -11.80
N LEU A 216 -6.73 -16.01 -11.54
CA LEU A 216 -5.88 -15.20 -12.42
C LEU A 216 -4.44 -15.07 -11.95
N ILE A 217 -4.15 -15.27 -10.66
CA ILE A 217 -2.78 -15.18 -10.14
C ILE A 217 -2.14 -16.59 -10.22
N LYS A 218 -1.41 -16.81 -11.30
CA LYS A 218 -0.60 -18.02 -11.51
C LYS A 218 0.75 -17.94 -10.80
#